data_b123a4e6382ee1f12e750aa4d8314c58
#
_entry.id   b123a4e6382ee1f12e750aa4d8314c58
#
_cell.length_a   1.000
_cell.length_b   1.000
_cell.length_c   1.000
_cell.angle_alpha   90.00
_cell.angle_beta   90.00
_cell.angle_gamma   90.00
#
_symmetry.space_group_name_H-M   'P 1'
#
loop_
_entity.id
_entity.type
_entity.pdbx_description
1 polymer ?
#
loop_
_entity_poly.entity_id
_entity_poly.type
_entity_poly.pdbx_seq_one_letter_code
_entity_poly.pdbx_strand_id
1 'polypeptide(L)'
;MKAIIPVAGHGTRLEPHTLTLQKCLFPVAGKPVLEHVLDRITEAGVRDITLIIGHLGHQVKDFCLTYENANFTFVEQTERLGLGHAVYQGLDHSDEPVLIVLGDAILELDYNNLIKSQYSTIGVAPVP
;
A
#
# COMPACT_ATOMS: atom_id res chain seq x y z
N MET A 1 8.59 -11.24 6.80
CA MET A 1 8.63 -9.91 6.13
C MET A 1 7.25 -9.27 6.21
N LYS A 2 7.23 -7.99 6.43
CA LYS A 2 6.01 -7.19 6.49
C LYS A 2 5.98 -6.21 5.30
N ALA A 3 4.80 -5.93 4.77
CA ALA A 3 4.62 -4.86 3.79
C ALA A 3 4.03 -3.63 4.47
N ILE A 4 4.46 -2.45 4.04
CA ILE A 4 3.89 -1.17 4.46
C ILE A 4 3.34 -0.49 3.22
N ILE A 5 2.05 -0.17 3.24
CA ILE A 5 1.35 0.44 2.12
C ILE A 5 0.76 1.77 2.56
N PRO A 6 1.37 2.91 2.19
CA PRO A 6 0.79 4.21 2.51
C PRO A 6 -0.38 4.51 1.58
N VAL A 7 -1.55 4.78 2.16
CA VAL A 7 -2.79 5.12 1.45
C VAL A 7 -3.50 6.32 2.09
N ALA A 8 -2.75 7.15 2.80
CA ALA A 8 -3.32 8.27 3.56
C ALA A 8 -3.58 9.53 2.72
N GLY A 9 -3.09 9.60 1.48
CA GLY A 9 -3.20 10.77 0.63
C GLY A 9 -4.63 11.12 0.25
N HIS A 10 -4.90 12.42 0.05
CA HIS A 10 -6.23 12.90 -0.35
C HIS A 10 -6.54 12.69 -1.82
N GLY A 11 -5.54 12.46 -2.67
CA GLY A 11 -5.75 12.30 -4.11
C GLY A 11 -6.33 13.56 -4.76
N THR A 12 -5.81 14.74 -4.42
CA THR A 12 -6.36 16.02 -4.86
C THR A 12 -6.42 16.17 -6.39
N ARG A 13 -5.53 15.48 -7.10
CA ARG A 13 -5.51 15.50 -8.57
C ARG A 13 -6.74 14.85 -9.20
N LEU A 14 -7.47 14.02 -8.44
CA LEU A 14 -8.65 13.29 -8.90
C LEU A 14 -9.94 13.88 -8.36
N GLU A 15 -9.90 15.01 -7.66
CA GLU A 15 -11.11 15.68 -7.19
C GLU A 15 -12.03 16.04 -8.37
N PRO A 16 -13.36 15.95 -8.20
CA PRO A 16 -14.09 15.66 -6.96
C PRO A 16 -14.24 14.17 -6.61
N HIS A 17 -13.73 13.26 -7.41
CA HIS A 17 -13.91 11.81 -7.21
C HIS A 17 -13.36 11.34 -5.87
N THR A 18 -12.22 11.88 -5.42
CA THR A 18 -11.59 11.51 -4.14
C THR A 18 -12.25 12.14 -2.92
N LEU A 19 -13.25 13.00 -3.09
CA LEU A 19 -14.04 13.52 -1.97
C LEU A 19 -14.97 12.44 -1.37
N THR A 20 -15.36 11.44 -2.15
CA THR A 20 -16.29 10.41 -1.74
C THR A 20 -15.71 9.00 -1.80
N LEU A 21 -14.61 8.79 -2.53
CA LEU A 21 -13.97 7.48 -2.67
C LEU A 21 -12.46 7.64 -2.54
N GLN A 22 -11.88 6.83 -1.65
CA GLN A 22 -10.43 6.79 -1.46
C GLN A 22 -9.75 6.35 -2.77
N LYS A 23 -8.66 7.03 -3.13
CA LYS A 23 -7.96 6.84 -4.41
C LYS A 23 -7.59 5.38 -4.68
N CYS A 24 -7.07 4.68 -3.68
CA CYS A 24 -6.65 3.27 -3.84
C CYS A 24 -7.82 2.31 -4.07
N LEU A 25 -9.06 2.75 -3.87
CA LEU A 25 -10.26 1.94 -4.08
C LEU A 25 -10.92 2.21 -5.44
N PHE A 26 -10.37 3.09 -6.26
CA PHE A 26 -10.87 3.30 -7.61
C PHE A 26 -10.73 2.00 -8.42
N PRO A 27 -11.77 1.62 -9.19
CA PRO A 27 -11.73 0.36 -9.92
C PRO A 27 -10.83 0.43 -11.16
N VAL A 28 -10.05 -0.63 -11.34
CA VAL A 28 -9.27 -0.87 -12.57
C VAL A 28 -9.49 -2.33 -12.94
N ALA A 29 -9.89 -2.59 -14.17
CA ALA A 29 -10.17 -3.96 -14.64
C ALA A 29 -11.15 -4.70 -13.70
N GLY A 30 -12.18 -4.02 -13.21
CA GLY A 30 -13.26 -4.61 -12.44
C GLY A 30 -13.03 -4.78 -10.95
N LYS A 31 -11.88 -4.36 -10.41
CA LYS A 31 -11.62 -4.41 -8.97
C LYS A 31 -10.76 -3.24 -8.51
N PRO A 32 -10.79 -2.90 -7.20
CA PRO A 32 -10.01 -1.77 -6.69
C PRO A 32 -8.51 -1.90 -6.97
N VAL A 33 -7.84 -0.78 -7.17
CA VAL A 33 -6.38 -0.76 -7.35
C VAL A 33 -5.69 -1.45 -6.18
N LEU A 34 -6.14 -1.20 -4.96
CA LEU A 34 -5.57 -1.82 -3.76
C LEU A 34 -5.64 -3.35 -3.83
N GLU A 35 -6.73 -3.92 -4.33
CA GLU A 35 -6.85 -5.37 -4.47
C GLU A 35 -5.80 -5.93 -5.42
N HIS A 36 -5.55 -5.26 -6.53
CA HIS A 36 -4.47 -5.66 -7.45
C HIS A 36 -3.11 -5.66 -6.76
N VAL A 37 -2.83 -4.63 -5.97
CA VAL A 37 -1.58 -4.53 -5.21
C VAL A 37 -1.47 -5.65 -4.19
N LEU A 38 -2.53 -5.89 -3.41
CA LEU A 38 -2.54 -6.93 -2.38
C LEU A 38 -2.37 -8.32 -2.99
N ASP A 39 -2.99 -8.58 -4.13
CA ASP A 39 -2.87 -9.88 -4.80
C ASP A 39 -1.42 -10.18 -5.18
N ARG A 40 -0.69 -9.19 -5.70
CA ARG A 40 0.70 -9.37 -6.07
C ARG A 40 1.59 -9.62 -4.86
N ILE A 41 1.37 -8.89 -3.78
CA ILE A 41 2.14 -9.02 -2.54
C ILE A 41 1.90 -10.39 -1.90
N THR A 42 0.64 -10.81 -1.79
CA THR A 42 0.30 -12.08 -1.17
C THR A 42 0.73 -13.27 -2.00
N GLU A 43 0.67 -13.17 -3.32
CA GLU A 43 1.21 -14.20 -4.23
C GLU A 43 2.71 -14.37 -4.06
N ALA A 44 3.42 -13.32 -3.69
CA ALA A 44 4.85 -13.37 -3.39
C ALA A 44 5.15 -13.90 -1.97
N GLY A 45 4.13 -14.20 -1.18
CA GLY A 45 4.27 -14.80 0.14
C GLY A 45 4.26 -13.83 1.31
N VAL A 46 4.07 -12.54 1.07
CA VAL A 46 3.97 -11.54 2.14
C VAL A 46 2.52 -11.40 2.58
N ARG A 47 2.24 -11.70 3.84
CA ARG A 47 0.86 -11.72 4.35
C ARG A 47 0.61 -10.72 5.47
N ASP A 48 1.64 -10.24 6.14
CA ASP A 48 1.51 -9.22 7.18
C ASP A 48 1.62 -7.85 6.54
N ILE A 49 0.52 -7.11 6.52
CA ILE A 49 0.41 -5.85 5.78
C ILE A 49 -0.04 -4.74 6.72
N THR A 50 0.75 -3.68 6.79
CA THR A 50 0.42 -2.47 7.53
C THR A 50 -0.01 -1.40 6.54
N LEU A 51 -1.21 -0.88 6.72
CA LEU A 51 -1.76 0.20 5.92
C LEU A 51 -1.72 1.50 6.70
N ILE A 52 -1.10 2.51 6.12
CA ILE A 52 -1.09 3.85 6.70
C ILE A 52 -2.27 4.61 6.09
N ILE A 53 -3.28 4.86 6.90
CA ILE A 53 -4.56 5.41 6.44
C ILE A 53 -4.74 6.85 6.89
N GLY A 54 -5.62 7.57 6.23
CA GLY A 54 -5.95 8.96 6.55
C GLY A 54 -7.28 9.31 5.93
N HIS A 55 -7.27 10.11 4.87
CA HIS A 55 -8.48 10.50 4.15
C HIS A 55 -9.29 9.28 3.72
N LEU A 56 -10.55 9.21 4.16
CA LEU A 56 -11.46 8.09 3.89
C LEU A 56 -10.90 6.73 4.32
N GLY A 57 -10.08 6.72 5.38
CA GLY A 57 -9.45 5.49 5.86
C GLY A 57 -10.42 4.40 6.26
N HIS A 58 -11.64 4.77 6.71
CA HIS A 58 -12.68 3.80 7.04
C HIS A 58 -13.08 2.94 5.83
N GLN A 59 -13.03 3.50 4.61
CA GLN A 59 -13.32 2.74 3.39
C GLN A 59 -12.25 1.67 3.15
N VAL A 60 -10.98 2.00 3.42
CA VAL A 60 -9.89 1.04 3.30
C VAL A 60 -10.04 -0.09 4.31
N LYS A 61 -10.37 0.23 5.56
CA LYS A 61 -10.65 -0.77 6.59
C LYS A 61 -11.79 -1.70 6.18
N ASP A 62 -12.89 -1.13 5.69
CA ASP A 62 -14.06 -1.92 5.26
C ASP A 62 -13.69 -2.87 4.11
N PHE A 63 -12.91 -2.40 3.15
CA PHE A 63 -12.45 -3.25 2.06
C PHE A 63 -11.58 -4.41 2.59
N CYS A 64 -10.67 -4.12 3.51
CA CYS A 64 -9.77 -5.15 4.05
C CYS A 64 -10.51 -6.23 4.84
N LEU A 65 -11.69 -5.94 5.39
CA LEU A 65 -12.53 -6.96 6.02
C LEU A 65 -12.99 -8.03 5.05
N THR A 66 -13.06 -7.72 3.77
CA THR A 66 -13.47 -8.66 2.72
C THR A 66 -12.29 -9.42 2.10
N TYR A 67 -11.06 -9.04 2.44
CA TYR A 67 -9.85 -9.63 1.86
C TYR A 67 -9.27 -10.67 2.81
N GLU A 68 -9.30 -11.94 2.42
CA GLU A 68 -9.02 -13.07 3.31
C GLU A 68 -7.56 -13.52 3.34
N ASN A 69 -6.75 -13.11 2.37
CA ASN A 69 -5.41 -13.67 2.17
C ASN A 69 -4.29 -12.94 2.92
N ALA A 70 -4.61 -11.99 3.79
CA ALA A 70 -3.62 -11.20 4.50
C ALA A 70 -4.07 -10.86 5.91
N ASN A 71 -3.09 -10.53 6.76
CA ASN A 71 -3.31 -9.99 8.10
C ASN A 71 -3.01 -8.49 8.07
N PHE A 72 -3.99 -7.68 8.46
CA PHE A 72 -3.88 -6.23 8.35
C PHE A 72 -3.66 -5.56 9.70
N THR A 73 -2.78 -4.56 9.70
CA THR A 73 -2.62 -3.59 10.77
C THR A 73 -2.85 -2.21 10.17
N PHE A 74 -3.61 -1.35 10.87
CA PHE A 74 -3.91 -0.01 10.41
C PHE A 74 -3.25 1.02 11.32
N VAL A 75 -2.58 2.00 10.71
CA VAL A 75 -1.98 3.14 11.42
C VAL A 75 -2.53 4.41 10.81
N GLU A 76 -3.13 5.28 11.62
CA GLU A 76 -3.63 6.56 11.14
C GLU A 76 -2.52 7.59 11.06
N GLN A 77 -2.40 8.23 9.89
CA GLN A 77 -1.56 9.41 9.73
C GLN A 77 -2.41 10.64 9.98
N THR A 78 -2.30 11.22 11.16
CA THR A 78 -3.10 12.38 11.56
C THR A 78 -2.55 13.69 10.98
N GLU A 79 -1.25 13.75 10.71
CA GLU A 79 -0.60 14.90 10.09
C GLU A 79 -0.03 14.50 8.74
N ARG A 80 -0.23 15.36 7.73
CA ARG A 80 0.19 15.09 6.36
C ARG A 80 1.61 15.60 6.12
N LEU A 81 2.59 14.88 6.64
CA LEU A 81 4.00 15.25 6.56
C LEU A 81 4.75 14.51 5.44
N GLY A 82 4.02 13.95 4.48
CA GLY A 82 4.59 13.33 3.30
C GLY A 82 4.75 11.82 3.39
N LEU A 83 5.26 11.24 2.31
CA LEU A 83 5.39 9.78 2.14
C LEU A 83 6.38 9.18 3.15
N GLY A 84 7.52 9.83 3.37
CA GLY A 84 8.51 9.33 4.32
C GLY A 84 7.98 9.24 5.73
N HIS A 85 7.19 10.23 6.15
CA HIS A 85 6.54 10.23 7.45
C HIS A 85 5.53 9.09 7.57
N ALA A 86 4.73 8.86 6.52
CA ALA A 86 3.77 7.77 6.50
C ALA A 86 4.47 6.42 6.68
N VAL A 87 5.52 6.17 5.93
CA VAL A 87 6.31 4.93 6.02
C VAL A 87 6.90 4.77 7.41
N TYR A 88 7.47 5.84 7.96
CA TYR A 88 8.08 5.82 9.28
C TYR A 88 7.08 5.38 10.37
N GLN A 89 5.85 5.84 10.28
CA GLN A 89 4.80 5.46 11.24
C GLN A 89 4.46 3.97 11.20
N GLY A 90 4.68 3.32 10.08
CA GLY A 90 4.43 1.89 9.92
C GLY A 90 5.58 0.99 10.37
N LEU A 91 6.76 1.56 10.65
CA LEU A 91 7.92 0.79 11.06
C LEU A 91 7.79 0.35 12.52
N ASP A 92 8.17 -0.89 12.80
CA ASP A 92 8.20 -1.43 14.16
C ASP A 92 9.62 -1.43 14.75
N HIS A 93 10.58 -0.86 14.02
CA HIS A 93 11.99 -0.75 14.42
C HIS A 93 12.67 -2.10 14.67
N SER A 94 12.12 -3.18 14.12
CA SER A 94 12.78 -4.49 14.12
C SER A 94 13.86 -4.53 13.03
N ASP A 95 14.74 -5.53 13.10
CA ASP A 95 15.77 -5.74 12.09
C ASP A 95 15.24 -6.49 10.86
N GLU A 96 13.97 -6.84 10.84
CA GLU A 96 13.36 -7.53 9.70
C GLU A 96 13.23 -6.61 8.49
N PRO A 97 13.49 -7.13 7.29
CA PRO A 97 13.26 -6.36 6.07
C PRO A 97 11.77 -6.01 5.91
N VAL A 98 11.49 -4.85 5.35
CA VAL A 98 10.14 -4.42 5.02
C VAL A 98 10.01 -4.19 3.52
N LEU A 99 8.85 -4.50 2.99
CA LEU A 99 8.48 -4.19 1.61
C LEU A 99 7.57 -2.95 1.64
N ILE A 100 7.96 -1.90 0.94
CA ILE A 100 7.17 -0.68 0.87
C ILE A 100 6.57 -0.60 -0.53
N VAL A 101 5.24 -0.53 -0.61
CA VAL A 101 4.51 -0.49 -1.87
C VAL A 101 3.49 0.64 -1.83
N LEU A 102 3.43 1.42 -2.89
CA LEU A 102 2.41 2.47 -3.02
C LEU A 102 1.06 1.83 -3.36
N GLY A 103 0.03 2.20 -2.62
CA GLY A 103 -1.30 1.60 -2.74
C GLY A 103 -2.15 2.15 -3.88
N ASP A 104 -1.65 3.12 -4.62
CA ASP A 104 -2.37 3.79 -5.70
C ASP A 104 -1.86 3.45 -7.11
N ALA A 105 -0.93 2.52 -7.22
CA ALA A 105 -0.35 2.15 -8.51
C ALA A 105 -0.15 0.63 -8.60
N ILE A 106 -0.57 0.08 -9.73
CA ILE A 106 -0.35 -1.33 -10.06
C ILE A 106 1.01 -1.42 -10.77
N LEU A 107 1.95 -2.13 -10.14
CA LEU A 107 3.29 -2.28 -10.69
C LEU A 107 3.52 -3.74 -11.09
N GLU A 108 3.99 -3.93 -12.31
CA GLU A 108 4.41 -5.24 -12.79
C GLU A 108 5.88 -5.43 -12.46
N LEU A 109 6.14 -5.91 -11.24
CA LEU A 109 7.48 -6.16 -10.73
C LEU A 109 7.63 -7.64 -10.42
N ASP A 110 8.87 -8.13 -10.50
CA ASP A 110 9.21 -9.41 -9.94
C ASP A 110 9.36 -9.27 -8.41
N TYR A 111 8.22 -9.34 -7.71
CA TYR A 111 8.19 -9.20 -6.25
C TYR A 111 9.01 -10.29 -5.55
N ASN A 112 9.06 -11.50 -6.09
CA ASN A 112 9.85 -12.57 -5.52
C ASN A 112 11.34 -12.24 -5.51
N ASN A 113 11.85 -11.69 -6.62
CA ASN A 113 13.24 -11.29 -6.72
C ASN A 113 13.56 -10.12 -5.78
N LEU A 114 12.66 -9.14 -5.71
CA LEU A 114 12.80 -8.00 -4.83
C LEU A 114 12.86 -8.42 -3.35
N ILE A 115 11.97 -9.31 -2.94
CA ILE A 115 11.87 -9.80 -1.56
C ILE A 115 13.11 -10.60 -1.16
N LYS A 116 13.72 -11.32 -2.08
CA LYS A 116 14.91 -12.13 -1.83
C LYS A 116 16.21 -11.34 -1.82
N SER A 117 16.17 -10.06 -2.15
CA SER A 117 17.37 -9.22 -2.15
C SER A 117 17.95 -9.09 -0.75
N GLN A 118 19.28 -9.20 -0.65
CA GLN A 118 20.03 -9.00 0.60
C GLN A 118 20.29 -7.52 0.89
N TYR A 119 19.97 -6.65 -0.05
CA TYR A 119 20.26 -5.22 0.02
C TYR A 119 18.96 -4.42 -0.13
N SER A 120 18.99 -3.18 0.36
CA SER A 120 17.92 -2.24 0.06
C SER A 120 17.80 -2.04 -1.44
N THR A 121 16.60 -2.23 -1.99
CA THR A 121 16.37 -2.25 -3.43
C THR A 121 15.15 -1.42 -3.77
N ILE A 122 15.21 -0.69 -4.86
CA ILE A 122 14.10 0.11 -5.38
C ILE A 122 13.71 -0.42 -6.76
N GLY A 123 12.42 -0.69 -6.93
CA GLY A 123 11.88 -1.00 -8.24
C GLY A 123 11.77 0.26 -9.08
N VAL A 124 12.31 0.24 -10.29
CA VAL A 124 12.25 1.37 -11.22
C VAL A 124 11.71 0.91 -12.56
N ALA A 125 11.09 1.85 -13.28
CA ALA A 125 10.63 1.63 -14.63
C ALA A 125 11.32 2.62 -15.57
N PRO A 126 11.68 2.21 -16.80
CA PRO A 126 12.21 3.16 -17.76
C PRO A 126 11.17 4.23 -18.11
N VAL A 127 11.62 5.47 -18.22
CA VAL A 127 10.77 6.60 -18.59
C VAL A 127 11.02 6.94 -20.04
N PRO A 128 9.97 7.09 -20.86
CA PRO A 128 10.15 7.46 -22.28
C PRO A 128 10.75 8.84 -22.47
#